data_ec88322f149653ea7ea0d4222897ee6a
#
_entry.id   ec88322f149653ea7ea0d4222897ee6a
#
_cell.length_a   1.000
_cell.length_b   1.000
_cell.length_c   1.000
_cell.angle_alpha   90.00
_cell.angle_beta   90.00
_cell.angle_gamma   90.00
#
_symmetry.space_group_name_H-M   'P 1'
#
loop_
_entity.id
_entity.type
_entity.pdbx_description
1 polymer ?
#
loop_
_entity_poly.entity_id
_entity_poly.type
_entity_poly.pdbx_seq_one_letter_code
_entity_poly.pdbx_strand_id
1 'polypeptide(L)'
;MPNAKKLPSPIAIAQDLLWGGWSAMAAGAALDLDLFTIIDRGKTTASEIAAEAKTHESSTRRLLDAMVALKYLTRKKDRYGLTPAAATFLVRSSNLYMEGAGKFAIGHLMGWPELAQTVRTGAPIVADEPGARGEFFSMLVRCIFPPGYAAATAAVNALDRAARIRIRKILDIAGGAGAWSIPFVQAIAGARATVLDLPQVTPAAREYAAKFGVADRFDFIEGDLHQVDLNDGGYDLITLGHVIHSEGREDGVKLIARCYRALAERGTLLIGEFVPNDDRTGPPTAMLFGLNMLLHSPLGDVFTMKDYREWLKGAGFRAIKTIRTPMAVSPLILAQK
;
A
#
# COMPACT_ATOMS: atom_id res chain seq x y z
N MET A 1 9.51 -41.03 -35.74
CA MET A 1 8.94 -39.70 -35.86
C MET A 1 9.56 -38.80 -34.77
N PRO A 2 10.19 -37.68 -35.11
CA PRO A 2 10.76 -36.82 -34.08
C PRO A 2 9.64 -36.27 -33.20
N ASN A 3 9.86 -36.25 -31.86
CA ASN A 3 8.97 -35.69 -30.87
C ASN A 3 8.50 -34.29 -31.28
N ALA A 4 7.24 -34.16 -31.69
CA ALA A 4 6.64 -32.84 -31.86
C ALA A 4 6.65 -32.14 -30.49
N LYS A 5 7.56 -31.20 -30.29
CA LYS A 5 7.57 -30.34 -29.09
C LYS A 5 6.18 -29.76 -28.99
N LYS A 6 5.47 -30.08 -27.90
CA LYS A 6 4.14 -29.55 -27.61
C LYS A 6 4.25 -28.03 -27.67
N LEU A 7 3.51 -27.37 -28.56
CA LEU A 7 3.49 -25.91 -28.67
C LEU A 7 3.09 -25.32 -27.29
N PRO A 8 3.77 -24.30 -26.79
CA PRO A 8 3.35 -23.62 -25.57
C PRO A 8 1.97 -22.98 -25.78
N SER A 9 1.16 -22.93 -24.73
CA SER A 9 -0.16 -22.31 -24.79
C SER A 9 -0.01 -20.78 -24.97
N PRO A 10 -0.66 -20.16 -25.96
CA PRO A 10 -0.65 -18.70 -26.12
C PRO A 10 -1.56 -17.98 -25.12
N ILE A 11 -2.39 -18.73 -24.36
CA ILE A 11 -3.45 -18.16 -23.52
C ILE A 11 -2.89 -17.26 -22.41
N ALA A 12 -1.82 -17.68 -21.74
CA ALA A 12 -1.21 -16.87 -20.68
C ALA A 12 -0.72 -15.52 -21.22
N ILE A 13 -0.04 -15.54 -22.39
CA ILE A 13 0.43 -14.31 -23.04
C ILE A 13 -0.76 -13.43 -23.45
N ALA A 14 -1.83 -14.03 -24.01
CA ALA A 14 -3.02 -13.30 -24.40
C ALA A 14 -3.74 -12.70 -23.16
N GLN A 15 -3.78 -13.42 -22.04
CA GLN A 15 -4.32 -12.90 -20.79
C GLN A 15 -3.59 -11.66 -20.32
N ASP A 16 -2.27 -11.68 -20.34
CA ASP A 16 -1.46 -10.52 -19.90
C ASP A 16 -1.58 -9.35 -20.88
N LEU A 17 -1.40 -9.59 -22.20
CA LEU A 17 -1.33 -8.51 -23.18
C LEU A 17 -2.68 -7.94 -23.59
N LEU A 18 -3.71 -8.76 -23.68
CA LEU A 18 -5.01 -8.35 -24.23
C LEU A 18 -6.05 -8.07 -23.15
N TRP A 19 -6.00 -8.77 -22.01
CA TRP A 19 -7.05 -8.75 -20.99
C TRP A 19 -6.57 -8.34 -19.60
N GLY A 20 -5.26 -8.20 -19.38
CA GLY A 20 -4.66 -7.95 -18.06
C GLY A 20 -5.22 -6.72 -17.33
N GLY A 21 -5.51 -5.63 -18.05
CA GLY A 21 -6.08 -4.41 -17.49
C GLY A 21 -7.59 -4.43 -17.23
N TRP A 22 -8.34 -5.38 -17.80
CA TRP A 22 -9.81 -5.35 -17.77
C TRP A 22 -10.38 -5.51 -16.36
N SER A 23 -9.76 -6.32 -15.52
CA SER A 23 -10.22 -6.54 -14.13
C SER A 23 -10.14 -5.27 -13.29
N ALA A 24 -9.04 -4.52 -13.41
CA ALA A 24 -8.86 -3.26 -12.70
C ALA A 24 -9.87 -2.21 -13.17
N MET A 25 -10.09 -2.08 -14.50
CA MET A 25 -11.06 -1.16 -15.07
C MET A 25 -12.49 -1.50 -14.67
N ALA A 26 -12.88 -2.79 -14.69
CA ALA A 26 -14.20 -3.22 -14.26
C ALA A 26 -14.44 -2.98 -12.77
N ALA A 27 -13.47 -3.29 -11.91
CA ALA A 27 -13.54 -3.01 -10.48
C ALA A 27 -13.59 -1.50 -10.20
N GLY A 28 -12.79 -0.71 -10.92
CA GLY A 28 -12.80 0.74 -10.85
C GLY A 28 -14.17 1.32 -11.18
N ALA A 29 -14.80 0.87 -12.27
CA ALA A 29 -16.15 1.28 -12.64
C ALA A 29 -17.20 0.88 -11.60
N ALA A 30 -17.10 -0.31 -11.00
CA ALA A 30 -18.01 -0.76 -9.96
C ALA A 30 -17.89 0.09 -8.68
N LEU A 31 -16.68 0.54 -8.34
CA LEU A 31 -16.43 1.45 -7.22
C LEU A 31 -16.92 2.87 -7.52
N ASP A 32 -16.70 3.38 -8.73
CA ASP A 32 -17.15 4.71 -9.13
C ASP A 32 -18.69 4.82 -9.12
N LEU A 33 -19.37 3.75 -9.52
CA LEU A 33 -20.83 3.61 -9.47
C LEU A 33 -21.36 3.23 -8.07
N ASP A 34 -20.52 3.11 -7.07
CA ASP A 34 -20.85 2.77 -5.68
C ASP A 34 -21.61 1.44 -5.49
N LEU A 35 -21.46 0.49 -6.42
CA LEU A 35 -22.28 -0.73 -6.46
C LEU A 35 -22.15 -1.57 -5.19
N PHE A 36 -20.96 -1.64 -4.58
CA PHE A 36 -20.73 -2.41 -3.37
C PHE A 36 -21.49 -1.84 -2.16
N THR A 37 -21.51 -0.51 -2.01
CA THR A 37 -22.25 0.15 -0.92
C THR A 37 -23.77 0.05 -1.14
N ILE A 38 -24.22 0.10 -2.39
CA ILE A 38 -25.64 -0.10 -2.76
C ILE A 38 -26.10 -1.51 -2.35
N ILE A 39 -25.26 -2.53 -2.60
CA ILE A 39 -25.55 -3.92 -2.20
C ILE A 39 -25.54 -4.05 -0.67
N ASP A 40 -24.61 -3.40 0.03
CA ASP A 40 -24.55 -3.38 1.49
C ASP A 40 -25.83 -2.79 2.12
N ARG A 41 -26.44 -1.80 1.46
CA ARG A 41 -27.71 -1.20 1.86
C ARG A 41 -28.94 -2.08 1.54
N GLY A 42 -28.75 -3.32 1.07
CA GLY A 42 -29.79 -4.31 0.87
C GLY A 42 -30.41 -4.36 -0.53
N LYS A 43 -29.88 -3.61 -1.51
CA LYS A 43 -30.28 -3.76 -2.93
C LYS A 43 -29.53 -4.97 -3.49
N THR A 44 -30.27 -5.99 -3.94
CA THR A 44 -29.66 -7.28 -4.26
C THR A 44 -29.91 -7.76 -5.68
N THR A 45 -30.92 -7.24 -6.38
CA THR A 45 -31.18 -7.57 -7.79
C THR A 45 -30.54 -6.55 -8.73
N ALA A 46 -30.22 -6.94 -9.96
CA ALA A 46 -29.65 -6.02 -10.94
C ALA A 46 -30.56 -4.81 -11.19
N SER A 47 -31.88 -5.00 -11.17
CA SER A 47 -32.85 -3.94 -11.35
C SER A 47 -32.83 -2.93 -10.19
N GLU A 48 -32.84 -3.43 -8.92
CA GLU A 48 -32.79 -2.56 -7.73
C GLU A 48 -31.46 -1.78 -7.68
N ILE A 49 -30.33 -2.44 -7.98
CA ILE A 49 -29.00 -1.83 -7.97
C ILE A 49 -28.90 -0.76 -9.09
N ALA A 50 -29.36 -1.08 -10.29
CA ALA A 50 -29.33 -0.15 -11.41
C ALA A 50 -30.20 1.10 -11.16
N ALA A 51 -31.37 0.92 -10.57
CA ALA A 51 -32.26 2.03 -10.20
C ALA A 51 -31.58 2.97 -9.19
N GLU A 52 -30.95 2.42 -8.13
CA GLU A 52 -30.27 3.20 -7.12
C GLU A 52 -29.02 3.89 -7.67
N ALA A 53 -28.22 3.19 -8.49
CA ALA A 53 -27.03 3.72 -9.15
C ALA A 53 -27.34 4.66 -10.33
N LYS A 54 -28.62 4.80 -10.73
CA LYS A 54 -29.07 5.55 -11.92
C LYS A 54 -28.39 5.09 -13.21
N THR A 55 -28.31 3.78 -13.38
CA THR A 55 -27.63 3.12 -14.51
C THR A 55 -28.60 2.25 -15.30
N HIS A 56 -28.16 1.77 -16.47
CA HIS A 56 -28.96 0.89 -17.32
C HIS A 56 -28.88 -0.56 -16.77
N GLU A 57 -30.03 -1.20 -16.51
CA GLU A 57 -30.11 -2.51 -15.85
C GLU A 57 -29.29 -3.59 -16.53
N SER A 58 -29.38 -3.75 -17.87
CA SER A 58 -28.65 -4.83 -18.57
C SER A 58 -27.13 -4.61 -18.55
N SER A 59 -26.66 -3.36 -18.52
CA SER A 59 -25.26 -3.01 -18.41
C SER A 59 -24.73 -3.25 -16.99
N THR A 60 -25.52 -2.84 -15.99
CA THR A 60 -25.23 -3.08 -14.57
C THR A 60 -25.13 -4.57 -14.28
N ARG A 61 -26.07 -5.38 -14.79
CA ARG A 61 -26.03 -6.84 -14.64
C ARG A 61 -24.71 -7.43 -15.17
N ARG A 62 -24.25 -7.00 -16.35
CA ARG A 62 -22.97 -7.48 -16.92
C ARG A 62 -21.79 -7.13 -16.01
N LEU A 63 -21.77 -5.92 -15.45
CA LEU A 63 -20.72 -5.51 -14.53
C LEU A 63 -20.77 -6.30 -13.20
N LEU A 64 -21.96 -6.51 -12.65
CA LEU A 64 -22.17 -7.33 -11.45
C LEU A 64 -21.74 -8.80 -11.70
N ASP A 65 -22.07 -9.37 -12.84
CA ASP A 65 -21.64 -10.73 -13.20
C ASP A 65 -20.11 -10.82 -13.33
N ALA A 66 -19.45 -9.78 -13.85
CA ALA A 66 -17.99 -9.69 -13.87
C ALA A 66 -17.43 -9.63 -12.44
N MET A 67 -18.04 -8.86 -11.53
CA MET A 67 -17.62 -8.80 -10.11
C MET A 67 -17.80 -10.13 -9.39
N VAL A 68 -18.79 -10.95 -9.77
CA VAL A 68 -18.95 -12.33 -9.27
C VAL A 68 -17.79 -13.19 -9.77
N ALA A 69 -17.46 -13.14 -11.06
CA ALA A 69 -16.35 -13.89 -11.65
C ALA A 69 -15.01 -13.52 -11.02
N LEU A 70 -14.79 -12.23 -10.67
CA LEU A 70 -13.62 -11.71 -9.96
C LEU A 70 -13.65 -11.98 -8.44
N LYS A 71 -14.68 -12.66 -7.92
CA LYS A 71 -14.86 -13.03 -6.50
C LYS A 71 -14.97 -11.82 -5.55
N TYR A 72 -15.42 -10.68 -6.04
CA TYR A 72 -15.83 -9.56 -5.20
C TYR A 72 -17.29 -9.71 -4.74
N LEU A 73 -18.14 -10.29 -5.59
CA LEU A 73 -19.54 -10.57 -5.28
C LEU A 73 -19.81 -12.08 -5.29
N THR A 74 -20.88 -12.44 -4.60
CA THR A 74 -21.54 -13.75 -4.73
C THR A 74 -22.84 -13.57 -5.47
N ARG A 75 -23.37 -14.66 -6.09
CA ARG A 75 -24.70 -14.65 -6.72
C ARG A 75 -25.46 -15.93 -6.35
N LYS A 76 -26.70 -15.74 -5.92
CA LYS A 76 -27.64 -16.83 -5.68
C LYS A 76 -28.93 -16.52 -6.41
N LYS A 77 -29.21 -17.28 -7.46
CA LYS A 77 -30.30 -17.02 -8.43
C LYS A 77 -30.07 -15.64 -9.06
N ASP A 78 -31.00 -14.69 -8.89
CA ASP A 78 -30.99 -13.31 -9.38
C ASP A 78 -30.45 -12.29 -8.38
N ARG A 79 -30.01 -12.74 -7.18
CA ARG A 79 -29.56 -11.87 -6.09
C ARG A 79 -28.04 -11.90 -5.93
N TYR A 80 -27.48 -10.71 -5.89
CA TYR A 80 -26.07 -10.43 -5.61
C TYR A 80 -25.84 -10.17 -4.14
N GLY A 81 -24.69 -10.57 -3.62
CA GLY A 81 -24.24 -10.32 -2.26
C GLY A 81 -22.75 -10.05 -2.21
N LEU A 82 -22.29 -9.39 -1.17
CA LEU A 82 -20.88 -9.08 -0.96
C LEU A 82 -20.12 -10.34 -0.49
N THR A 83 -18.88 -10.49 -0.95
CA THR A 83 -17.93 -11.35 -0.25
C THR A 83 -17.41 -10.67 1.02
N PRO A 84 -16.87 -11.41 2.03
CA PRO A 84 -16.29 -10.77 3.21
C PRO A 84 -15.22 -9.72 2.87
N ALA A 85 -14.39 -9.98 1.88
CA ALA A 85 -13.37 -9.03 1.42
C ALA A 85 -14.01 -7.75 0.83
N ALA A 86 -15.03 -7.90 -0.03
CA ALA A 86 -15.71 -6.74 -0.60
C ALA A 86 -16.45 -5.92 0.47
N ALA A 87 -17.11 -6.56 1.42
CA ALA A 87 -17.77 -5.87 2.54
C ALA A 87 -16.78 -5.09 3.39
N THR A 88 -15.56 -5.64 3.59
CA THR A 88 -14.52 -4.99 4.40
C THR A 88 -13.84 -3.84 3.66
N PHE A 89 -13.49 -4.01 2.37
CA PHE A 89 -12.57 -3.11 1.69
C PHE A 89 -13.22 -2.23 0.62
N LEU A 90 -14.44 -2.56 0.14
CA LEU A 90 -15.07 -1.89 -0.99
C LEU A 90 -16.38 -1.17 -0.63
N VAL A 91 -16.81 -1.22 0.62
CA VAL A 91 -18.01 -0.56 1.14
C VAL A 91 -17.63 0.69 1.92
N ARG A 92 -18.24 1.84 1.58
CA ARG A 92 -17.89 3.17 2.15
C ARG A 92 -18.04 3.27 3.66
N SER A 93 -18.98 2.54 4.27
CA SER A 93 -19.21 2.54 5.71
C SER A 93 -18.14 1.78 6.49
N SER A 94 -17.30 0.98 5.84
CA SER A 94 -16.23 0.23 6.49
C SER A 94 -15.07 1.15 6.92
N ASN A 95 -14.53 0.89 8.11
CA ASN A 95 -13.31 1.56 8.56
C ASN A 95 -12.07 1.24 7.69
N LEU A 96 -12.12 0.13 6.96
CA LEU A 96 -11.05 -0.31 6.05
C LEU A 96 -11.44 -0.11 4.57
N TYR A 97 -12.34 0.82 4.28
CA TYR A 97 -12.68 1.16 2.91
C TYR A 97 -11.47 1.73 2.17
N MET A 98 -11.20 1.19 0.98
CA MET A 98 -10.15 1.67 0.06
C MET A 98 -10.64 2.92 -0.68
N GLU A 99 -10.67 4.05 0.02
CA GLU A 99 -11.20 5.30 -0.49
C GLU A 99 -10.44 5.76 -1.73
N GLY A 100 -11.16 6.10 -2.78
CA GLY A 100 -10.56 6.56 -4.03
C GLY A 100 -9.96 5.47 -4.92
N ALA A 101 -9.97 4.19 -4.49
CA ALA A 101 -9.32 3.09 -5.23
C ALA A 101 -9.80 2.96 -6.68
N GLY A 102 -11.09 3.21 -6.96
CA GLY A 102 -11.62 3.19 -8.32
C GLY A 102 -10.97 4.23 -9.23
N LYS A 103 -10.93 5.48 -8.78
CA LYS A 103 -10.30 6.59 -9.52
C LYS A 103 -8.79 6.39 -9.63
N PHE A 104 -8.15 5.94 -8.53
CA PHE A 104 -6.72 5.67 -8.51
C PHE A 104 -6.33 4.57 -9.50
N ALA A 105 -7.06 3.45 -9.53
CA ALA A 105 -6.77 2.35 -10.45
C ALA A 105 -6.85 2.80 -11.92
N ILE A 106 -7.85 3.57 -12.29
CA ILE A 106 -8.02 4.09 -13.65
C ILE A 106 -6.93 5.12 -13.97
N GLY A 107 -6.75 6.14 -13.12
CA GLY A 107 -5.79 7.21 -13.34
C GLY A 107 -4.34 6.72 -13.38
N HIS A 108 -4.00 5.76 -12.53
CA HIS A 108 -2.68 5.19 -12.46
C HIS A 108 -2.31 4.38 -13.73
N LEU A 109 -3.26 3.65 -14.29
CA LEU A 109 -3.04 2.91 -15.55
C LEU A 109 -2.88 3.82 -16.78
N MET A 110 -3.38 5.06 -16.72
CA MET A 110 -3.28 6.00 -17.84
C MET A 110 -1.85 6.42 -18.17
N GLY A 111 -0.92 6.34 -17.23
CA GLY A 111 0.50 6.62 -17.48
C GLY A 111 1.26 5.47 -18.15
N TRP A 112 0.79 4.23 -18.02
CA TRP A 112 1.51 3.05 -18.50
C TRP A 112 1.75 2.98 -20.02
N PRO A 113 0.87 3.52 -20.91
CA PRO A 113 1.19 3.61 -22.33
C PRO A 113 2.50 4.33 -22.65
N GLU A 114 2.96 5.24 -21.80
CA GLU A 114 4.19 6.00 -21.96
C GLU A 114 5.45 5.23 -21.53
N LEU A 115 5.31 4.02 -20.97
CA LEU A 115 6.43 3.24 -20.45
C LEU A 115 7.55 3.04 -21.48
N ALA A 116 7.20 2.76 -22.75
CA ALA A 116 8.19 2.57 -23.80
C ALA A 116 9.03 3.84 -24.02
N GLN A 117 8.43 5.02 -23.94
CA GLN A 117 9.13 6.30 -24.06
C GLN A 117 10.00 6.56 -22.83
N THR A 118 9.47 6.34 -21.63
CA THR A 118 10.24 6.45 -20.38
C THR A 118 11.47 5.53 -20.38
N VAL A 119 11.33 4.29 -20.84
CA VAL A 119 12.47 3.35 -20.98
C VAL A 119 13.52 3.86 -21.97
N ARG A 120 13.12 4.53 -23.07
CA ARG A 120 14.06 5.11 -24.04
C ARG A 120 14.82 6.30 -23.49
N THR A 121 14.16 7.15 -22.73
CA THR A 121 14.72 8.44 -22.29
C THR A 121 15.30 8.41 -20.88
N GLY A 122 14.87 7.46 -20.05
CA GLY A 122 15.15 7.44 -18.61
C GLY A 122 14.41 8.53 -17.81
N ALA A 123 13.58 9.34 -18.47
CA ALA A 123 12.84 10.43 -17.83
C ALA A 123 11.43 9.97 -17.44
N PRO A 124 10.97 10.24 -16.18
CA PRO A 124 9.60 9.97 -15.78
C PRO A 124 8.61 10.87 -16.51
N ILE A 125 7.34 10.46 -16.54
CA ILE A 125 6.25 11.22 -17.20
C ILE A 125 5.68 12.35 -16.33
N VAL A 126 6.05 12.44 -15.07
CA VAL A 126 5.49 13.43 -14.14
C VAL A 126 6.24 14.74 -14.27
N ALA A 127 5.53 15.80 -14.66
CA ALA A 127 6.01 17.16 -14.46
C ALA A 127 5.97 17.48 -12.96
N ASP A 128 7.07 18.00 -12.42
CA ASP A 128 7.13 18.53 -11.04
C ASP A 128 6.35 19.86 -10.97
N GLU A 129 5.02 19.78 -10.87
CA GLU A 129 4.22 20.94 -10.52
C GLU A 129 4.27 21.13 -8.99
N PRO A 130 4.64 22.33 -8.51
CA PRO A 130 4.65 22.62 -7.09
C PRO A 130 3.27 22.35 -6.43
N GLY A 131 3.23 21.48 -5.43
CA GLY A 131 2.00 21.12 -4.72
C GLY A 131 1.28 19.84 -5.23
N ALA A 132 1.41 19.48 -6.50
CA ALA A 132 0.76 18.30 -7.06
C ALA A 132 1.13 17.00 -6.34
N ARG A 133 2.37 16.90 -5.87
CA ARG A 133 2.87 15.76 -5.10
C ARG A 133 2.10 15.56 -3.79
N GLY A 134 1.85 16.65 -3.04
CA GLY A 134 1.12 16.59 -1.76
C GLY A 134 -0.35 16.19 -1.95
N GLU A 135 -1.02 16.72 -2.98
CA GLU A 135 -2.40 16.36 -3.32
C GLU A 135 -2.51 14.90 -3.75
N PHE A 136 -1.60 14.43 -4.60
CA PHE A 136 -1.53 13.04 -5.00
C PHE A 136 -1.39 12.11 -3.80
N PHE A 137 -0.44 12.38 -2.88
CA PHE A 137 -0.25 11.57 -1.70
C PHE A 137 -1.43 11.63 -0.74
N SER A 138 -2.09 12.79 -0.57
CA SER A 138 -3.28 12.91 0.26
C SER A 138 -4.42 11.97 -0.19
N MET A 139 -4.56 11.74 -1.49
CA MET A 139 -5.51 10.78 -2.04
C MET A 139 -5.00 9.34 -1.93
N LEU A 140 -3.73 9.11 -2.28
CA LEU A 140 -3.11 7.78 -2.30
C LEU A 140 -3.15 7.11 -0.93
N VAL A 141 -2.79 7.83 0.15
CA VAL A 141 -2.69 7.26 1.50
C VAL A 141 -4.01 6.70 2.03
N ARG A 142 -5.16 7.23 1.58
CA ARG A 142 -6.49 6.71 1.91
C ARG A 142 -6.77 5.40 1.16
N CYS A 143 -6.40 5.34 -0.12
CA CYS A 143 -6.55 4.15 -0.95
C CYS A 143 -5.72 2.97 -0.43
N ILE A 144 -4.45 3.22 -0.04
CA ILE A 144 -3.52 2.18 0.41
C ILE A 144 -3.51 1.95 1.93
N PHE A 145 -4.38 2.64 2.68
CA PHE A 145 -4.47 2.44 4.14
C PHE A 145 -4.71 0.98 4.53
N PRO A 146 -5.71 0.26 3.96
CA PRO A 146 -6.02 -1.11 4.38
C PRO A 146 -4.87 -2.10 4.22
N PRO A 147 -4.15 -2.18 3.10
CA PRO A 147 -3.00 -3.07 2.99
C PRO A 147 -1.86 -2.72 3.97
N GLY A 148 -1.56 -1.44 4.19
CA GLY A 148 -0.58 -1.01 5.19
C GLY A 148 -1.00 -1.39 6.62
N TYR A 149 -2.26 -1.13 6.98
CA TYR A 149 -2.83 -1.50 8.27
C TYR A 149 -2.78 -3.01 8.52
N ALA A 150 -3.11 -3.83 7.51
CA ALA A 150 -3.04 -5.28 7.62
C ALA A 150 -1.60 -5.79 7.79
N ALA A 151 -0.65 -5.22 7.05
CA ALA A 151 0.77 -5.54 7.16
C ALA A 151 1.32 -5.17 8.55
N ALA A 152 1.02 -3.97 9.05
CA ALA A 152 1.42 -3.53 10.39
C ALA A 152 0.77 -4.36 11.50
N THR A 153 -0.51 -4.77 11.33
CA THR A 153 -1.18 -5.70 12.24
C THR A 153 -0.45 -7.04 12.30
N ALA A 154 -0.04 -7.58 11.15
CA ALA A 154 0.76 -8.80 11.11
C ALA A 154 2.14 -8.61 11.78
N ALA A 155 2.77 -7.45 11.60
CA ALA A 155 4.04 -7.13 12.24
C ALA A 155 3.92 -7.10 13.77
N VAL A 156 2.94 -6.39 14.32
CA VAL A 156 2.74 -6.33 15.78
C VAL A 156 2.40 -7.71 16.36
N ASN A 157 1.64 -8.54 15.63
CA ASN A 157 1.30 -9.89 16.05
C ASN A 157 2.50 -10.85 16.05
N ALA A 158 3.48 -10.61 15.20
CA ALA A 158 4.72 -11.39 15.15
C ALA A 158 5.74 -11.01 16.25
N LEU A 159 5.57 -9.87 16.92
CA LEU A 159 6.40 -9.49 18.07
C LEU A 159 6.05 -10.33 19.30
N ASP A 160 7.07 -10.78 20.02
CA ASP A 160 6.86 -11.39 21.33
C ASP A 160 6.39 -10.35 22.38
N ARG A 161 5.91 -10.85 23.52
CA ARG A 161 5.39 -10.00 24.60
C ARG A 161 6.45 -9.03 25.13
N ALA A 162 7.70 -9.45 25.24
CA ALA A 162 8.78 -8.63 25.79
C ALA A 162 9.12 -7.46 24.83
N ALA A 163 9.12 -7.72 23.52
CA ALA A 163 9.29 -6.68 22.51
C ALA A 163 8.14 -5.67 22.53
N ARG A 164 6.88 -6.15 22.60
CA ARG A 164 5.70 -5.26 22.65
C ARG A 164 5.72 -4.35 23.90
N ILE A 165 6.04 -4.88 25.07
CA ILE A 165 6.06 -4.10 26.32
C ILE A 165 7.08 -2.94 26.27
N ARG A 166 8.15 -3.08 25.52
CA ARG A 166 9.18 -2.03 25.39
C ARG A 166 8.74 -0.87 24.50
N ILE A 167 7.81 -1.11 23.56
CA ILE A 167 7.39 -0.07 22.61
C ILE A 167 6.46 0.91 23.32
N ARG A 168 6.94 2.14 23.51
CA ARG A 168 6.20 3.27 24.07
C ARG A 168 6.16 4.45 23.12
N LYS A 169 7.26 4.77 22.46
CA LYS A 169 7.42 5.91 21.57
C LYS A 169 7.66 5.41 20.14
N ILE A 170 6.72 5.71 19.26
CA ILE A 170 6.73 5.27 17.85
C ILE A 170 6.91 6.50 16.97
N LEU A 171 7.76 6.39 15.94
CA LEU A 171 7.85 7.37 14.85
C LEU A 171 7.46 6.68 13.54
N ASP A 172 6.45 7.21 12.87
CA ASP A 172 5.96 6.75 11.58
C ASP A 172 6.38 7.75 10.51
N ILE A 173 7.47 7.47 9.80
CA ILE A 173 8.07 8.40 8.82
C ILE A 173 7.40 8.22 7.47
N ALA A 174 6.95 9.32 6.86
CA ALA A 174 6.07 9.33 5.72
C ALA A 174 4.85 8.42 5.98
N GLY A 175 4.28 8.60 7.20
CA GLY A 175 3.31 7.65 7.76
C GLY A 175 1.94 7.69 7.08
N GLY A 176 1.71 8.60 6.15
CA GLY A 176 0.49 8.68 5.37
C GLY A 176 -0.73 8.88 6.26
N ALA A 177 -1.69 7.97 6.18
CA ALA A 177 -2.88 7.94 7.04
C ALA A 177 -2.64 7.22 8.39
N GLY A 178 -1.39 6.97 8.80
CA GLY A 178 -1.05 6.26 10.04
C GLY A 178 -1.22 4.73 9.95
N ALA A 179 -1.23 4.17 8.75
CA ALA A 179 -1.48 2.76 8.53
C ALA A 179 -0.46 1.84 9.23
N TRP A 180 0.77 2.32 9.39
CA TRP A 180 1.87 1.57 9.98
C TRP A 180 1.99 1.76 11.50
N SER A 181 1.43 2.81 12.07
CA SER A 181 1.49 3.12 13.51
C SER A 181 0.21 2.80 14.27
N ILE A 182 -0.98 2.98 13.67
CA ILE A 182 -2.27 2.73 14.33
C ILE A 182 -2.37 1.32 14.92
N PRO A 183 -2.03 0.21 14.21
CA PRO A 183 -2.11 -1.14 14.78
C PRO A 183 -1.24 -1.33 16.03
N PHE A 184 -0.07 -0.72 16.08
CA PHE A 184 0.81 -0.78 17.25
C PHE A 184 0.23 -0.03 18.44
N VAL A 185 -0.30 1.17 18.22
CA VAL A 185 -0.94 1.98 19.27
C VAL A 185 -2.19 1.29 19.82
N GLN A 186 -2.97 0.61 18.97
CA GLN A 186 -4.13 -0.18 19.40
C GLN A 186 -3.73 -1.42 20.22
N ALA A 187 -2.70 -2.14 19.77
CA ALA A 187 -2.31 -3.41 20.41
C ALA A 187 -1.45 -3.25 21.65
N ILE A 188 -0.82 -2.08 21.86
CA ILE A 188 0.14 -1.85 22.92
C ILE A 188 -0.37 -0.72 23.84
N ALA A 189 -0.79 -1.10 25.03
CA ALA A 189 -1.27 -0.14 26.04
C ALA A 189 -0.15 0.87 26.40
N GLY A 190 -0.47 2.17 26.34
CA GLY A 190 0.45 3.25 26.65
C GLY A 190 1.47 3.59 25.53
N ALA A 191 1.41 2.91 24.39
CA ALA A 191 2.18 3.34 23.21
C ALA A 191 1.57 4.63 22.62
N ARG A 192 2.43 5.54 22.22
CA ARG A 192 2.11 6.78 21.50
C ARG A 192 2.88 6.81 20.18
N ALA A 193 2.28 7.37 19.16
CA ALA A 193 2.90 7.51 17.84
C ALA A 193 3.01 8.98 17.44
N THR A 194 4.12 9.32 16.82
CA THR A 194 4.31 10.57 16.06
C THR A 194 4.33 10.21 14.58
N VAL A 195 3.44 10.81 13.80
CA VAL A 195 3.42 10.69 12.33
C VAL A 195 4.14 11.90 11.76
N LEU A 196 5.19 11.65 10.99
CA LEU A 196 5.88 12.65 10.18
C LEU A 196 5.44 12.52 8.73
N ASP A 197 4.82 13.55 8.17
CA ASP A 197 4.46 13.60 6.75
C ASP A 197 4.27 15.05 6.28
N LEU A 198 4.00 15.24 4.99
CA LEU A 198 3.72 16.54 4.39
C LEU A 198 2.43 17.16 4.99
N PRO A 199 2.35 18.50 5.08
CA PRO A 199 1.16 19.18 5.63
C PRO A 199 -0.15 18.82 4.93
N GLN A 200 -0.10 18.46 3.63
CA GLN A 200 -1.27 18.03 2.86
C GLN A 200 -1.73 16.60 3.20
N VAL A 201 -0.86 15.78 3.78
CA VAL A 201 -1.08 14.35 4.07
C VAL A 201 -1.52 14.13 5.52
N THR A 202 -0.94 14.87 6.47
CA THR A 202 -1.23 14.71 7.92
C THR A 202 -2.71 14.83 8.30
N PRO A 203 -3.60 15.59 7.61
CA PRO A 203 -5.03 15.55 7.88
C PRO A 203 -5.64 14.15 7.77
N ALA A 204 -5.17 13.31 6.83
CA ALA A 204 -5.62 11.93 6.72
C ALA A 204 -5.22 11.11 7.97
N ALA A 205 -3.98 11.25 8.47
CA ALA A 205 -3.55 10.57 9.68
C ALA A 205 -4.39 10.96 10.90
N ARG A 206 -4.72 12.25 11.05
CA ARG A 206 -5.60 12.73 12.15
C ARG A 206 -6.99 12.10 12.07
N GLU A 207 -7.57 12.06 10.88
CA GLU A 207 -8.88 11.46 10.63
C GLU A 207 -8.88 9.96 10.97
N TYR A 208 -7.89 9.22 10.47
CA TYR A 208 -7.81 7.78 10.73
C TYR A 208 -7.49 7.46 12.19
N ALA A 209 -6.62 8.22 12.86
CA ALA A 209 -6.39 8.05 14.30
C ALA A 209 -7.69 8.25 15.10
N ALA A 210 -8.53 9.22 14.75
CA ALA A 210 -9.84 9.42 15.35
C ALA A 210 -10.80 8.28 15.02
N LYS A 211 -10.88 7.89 13.75
CA LYS A 211 -11.72 6.78 13.26
C LYS A 211 -11.42 5.45 13.95
N PHE A 212 -10.16 5.23 14.31
CA PHE A 212 -9.70 4.03 15.02
C PHE A 212 -9.63 4.18 16.54
N GLY A 213 -10.09 5.31 17.10
CA GLY A 213 -10.21 5.54 18.54
C GLY A 213 -8.88 5.70 19.29
N VAL A 214 -7.85 6.22 18.60
CA VAL A 214 -6.50 6.39 19.17
C VAL A 214 -5.93 7.80 19.06
N ALA A 215 -6.76 8.79 18.69
CA ALA A 215 -6.32 10.16 18.43
C ALA A 215 -5.58 10.81 19.61
N ASP A 216 -5.95 10.50 20.84
CA ASP A 216 -5.34 10.97 22.07
C ASP A 216 -3.90 10.48 22.29
N ARG A 217 -3.47 9.51 21.49
CA ARG A 217 -2.13 8.91 21.53
C ARG A 217 -1.31 9.18 20.27
N PHE A 218 -1.74 10.15 19.45
CA PHE A 218 -1.04 10.54 18.23
C PHE A 218 -0.58 11.98 18.28
N ASP A 219 0.66 12.21 17.92
CA ASP A 219 1.27 13.49 17.66
C ASP A 219 1.67 13.57 16.16
N PHE A 220 1.82 14.79 15.62
CA PHE A 220 2.07 14.98 14.19
C PHE A 220 3.19 15.99 14.00
N ILE A 221 4.14 15.65 13.11
CA ILE A 221 5.17 16.54 12.61
C ILE A 221 4.88 16.78 11.14
N GLU A 222 4.63 18.03 10.77
CA GLU A 222 4.36 18.43 9.39
C GLU A 222 5.64 18.97 8.76
N GLY A 223 6.14 18.29 7.72
CA GLY A 223 7.36 18.69 7.05
C GLY A 223 7.90 17.67 6.07
N ASP A 224 8.93 18.09 5.36
CA ASP A 224 9.69 17.23 4.47
C ASP A 224 10.62 16.32 5.32
N LEU A 225 10.54 15.02 5.08
CA LEU A 225 11.35 14.02 5.77
C LEU A 225 12.87 14.26 5.62
N HIS A 226 13.31 14.97 4.58
CA HIS A 226 14.72 15.32 4.38
C HIS A 226 15.18 16.49 5.26
N GLN A 227 14.25 17.38 5.66
CA GLN A 227 14.54 18.62 6.38
C GLN A 227 14.27 18.51 7.88
N VAL A 228 13.28 17.68 8.27
CA VAL A 228 12.93 17.51 9.68
C VAL A 228 14.05 16.80 10.43
N ASP A 229 14.49 17.37 11.54
CA ASP A 229 15.45 16.72 12.44
C ASP A 229 14.75 15.59 13.22
N LEU A 230 15.26 14.37 13.07
CA LEU A 230 14.77 13.20 13.80
C LEU A 230 15.52 12.96 15.12
N ASN A 231 16.48 13.82 15.46
CA ASN A 231 17.45 13.60 16.55
C ASN A 231 16.90 13.79 17.96
N ASP A 232 15.63 14.14 18.14
CA ASP A 232 14.98 14.15 19.45
C ASP A 232 15.02 12.80 20.16
N GLY A 233 15.43 11.76 19.42
CA GLY A 233 15.91 10.47 19.89
C GLY A 233 14.93 9.69 20.74
N GLY A 234 15.30 8.46 21.01
CA GLY A 234 14.60 7.64 21.98
C GLY A 234 13.30 7.01 21.49
N TYR A 235 13.13 6.82 20.18
CA TYR A 235 12.03 6.04 19.65
C TYR A 235 12.28 4.53 19.84
N ASP A 236 11.30 3.81 20.37
CA ASP A 236 11.38 2.36 20.55
C ASP A 236 11.08 1.62 19.26
N LEU A 237 10.25 2.23 18.38
CA LEU A 237 9.91 1.74 17.07
C LEU A 237 9.92 2.90 16.07
N ILE A 238 10.58 2.69 14.94
CA ILE A 238 10.40 3.54 13.74
C ILE A 238 9.83 2.69 12.62
N THR A 239 8.86 3.22 11.89
CA THR A 239 8.26 2.57 10.73
C THR A 239 8.59 3.32 9.44
N LEU A 240 9.00 2.60 8.41
CA LEU A 240 9.18 3.05 7.03
C LEU A 240 8.27 2.19 6.15
N GLY A 241 7.05 2.68 5.92
CA GLY A 241 6.03 1.96 5.19
C GLY A 241 5.88 2.46 3.76
N HIS A 242 6.52 1.81 2.81
CA HIS A 242 6.45 2.17 1.39
C HIS A 242 6.95 3.58 1.09
N VAL A 243 8.13 3.93 1.60
CA VAL A 243 8.77 5.24 1.39
C VAL A 243 10.14 5.13 0.69
N ILE A 244 10.95 4.11 1.01
CA ILE A 244 12.33 4.00 0.52
C ILE A 244 12.37 3.88 -1.01
N HIS A 245 11.39 3.22 -1.61
CA HIS A 245 11.29 3.09 -3.06
C HIS A 245 11.18 4.43 -3.79
N SER A 246 10.64 5.47 -3.16
CA SER A 246 10.52 6.82 -3.75
C SER A 246 11.79 7.65 -3.59
N GLU A 247 12.60 7.34 -2.58
CA GLU A 247 13.79 8.11 -2.20
C GLU A 247 15.01 7.79 -3.06
N GLY A 248 15.02 6.62 -3.69
CA GLY A 248 16.18 6.10 -4.38
C GLY A 248 17.25 5.54 -3.42
N ARG A 249 18.32 5.01 -4.01
CA ARG A 249 19.38 4.29 -3.25
C ARG A 249 20.10 5.18 -2.23
N GLU A 250 20.57 6.34 -2.66
CA GLU A 250 21.43 7.18 -1.81
C GLU A 250 20.67 7.77 -0.63
N ASP A 251 19.50 8.33 -0.86
CA ASP A 251 18.71 8.96 0.20
C ASP A 251 18.01 7.91 1.07
N GLY A 252 17.68 6.73 0.52
CA GLY A 252 17.23 5.58 1.30
C GLY A 252 18.29 5.11 2.31
N VAL A 253 19.56 5.02 1.91
CA VAL A 253 20.68 4.71 2.83
C VAL A 253 20.82 5.77 3.92
N LYS A 254 20.77 7.06 3.56
CA LYS A 254 20.84 8.17 4.53
C LYS A 254 19.66 8.14 5.50
N LEU A 255 18.44 7.84 5.00
CA LEU A 255 17.24 7.73 5.83
C LEU A 255 17.36 6.60 6.85
N ILE A 256 17.83 5.42 6.45
CA ILE A 256 18.09 4.29 7.35
C ILE A 256 19.11 4.67 8.44
N ALA A 257 20.19 5.37 8.07
CA ALA A 257 21.18 5.86 9.04
C ALA A 257 20.61 6.91 10.01
N ARG A 258 19.71 7.79 9.55
CA ARG A 258 18.98 8.73 10.42
C ARG A 258 18.05 7.99 11.38
N CYS A 259 17.32 6.98 10.92
CA CYS A 259 16.49 6.13 11.77
C CYS A 259 17.33 5.44 12.87
N TYR A 260 18.51 4.91 12.51
CA TYR A 260 19.40 4.31 13.50
C TYR A 260 19.78 5.29 14.63
N ARG A 261 20.10 6.55 14.30
CA ARG A 261 20.44 7.57 15.31
C ARG A 261 19.24 7.92 16.19
N ALA A 262 18.06 8.07 15.60
CA ALA A 262 16.84 8.46 16.29
C ALA A 262 16.26 7.34 17.19
N LEU A 263 16.60 6.08 16.94
CA LEU A 263 16.15 4.95 17.77
C LEU A 263 16.83 4.94 19.15
N ALA A 264 16.04 4.60 20.16
CA ALA A 264 16.55 4.23 21.50
C ALA A 264 17.44 2.99 21.42
N GLU A 265 18.26 2.76 22.47
CA GLU A 265 18.96 1.49 22.64
C GLU A 265 17.96 0.32 22.60
N ARG A 266 18.27 -0.69 21.78
CA ARG A 266 17.38 -1.83 21.48
C ARG A 266 16.07 -1.44 20.75
N GLY A 267 15.98 -0.23 20.23
CA GLY A 267 14.86 0.18 19.37
C GLY A 267 14.84 -0.62 18.08
N THR A 268 13.68 -0.67 17.45
CA THR A 268 13.43 -1.47 16.24
C THR A 268 13.05 -0.57 15.07
N LEU A 269 13.65 -0.81 13.92
CA LEU A 269 13.20 -0.29 12.64
C LEU A 269 12.36 -1.37 11.94
N LEU A 270 11.13 -1.02 11.56
CA LEU A 270 10.24 -1.83 10.72
C LEU A 270 10.17 -1.21 9.33
N ILE A 271 10.49 -2.01 8.31
CA ILE A 271 10.39 -1.60 6.91
C ILE A 271 9.39 -2.50 6.20
N GLY A 272 8.41 -1.89 5.53
CA GLY A 272 7.49 -2.54 4.60
C GLY A 272 7.73 -1.99 3.20
N GLU A 273 8.12 -2.86 2.25
CA GLU A 273 8.48 -2.44 0.89
C GLU A 273 8.19 -3.51 -0.15
N PHE A 274 8.25 -3.13 -1.44
CA PHE A 274 8.26 -4.05 -2.56
C PHE A 274 9.68 -4.60 -2.74
N VAL A 275 9.92 -5.83 -2.29
CA VAL A 275 11.26 -6.41 -2.28
C VAL A 275 11.37 -7.50 -3.33
N PRO A 276 12.14 -7.29 -4.41
CA PRO A 276 12.43 -8.33 -5.40
C PRO A 276 13.39 -9.39 -4.85
N ASN A 277 13.46 -10.52 -5.53
CA ASN A 277 14.51 -11.51 -5.31
C ASN A 277 15.90 -10.89 -5.57
N ASP A 278 16.94 -11.42 -4.92
CA ASP A 278 18.29 -10.89 -5.07
C ASP A 278 18.83 -11.00 -6.53
N ASP A 279 18.30 -11.93 -7.32
CA ASP A 279 18.60 -12.10 -8.75
C ASP A 279 17.66 -11.29 -9.67
N ARG A 280 16.71 -10.54 -9.10
CA ARG A 280 15.69 -9.71 -9.78
C ARG A 280 14.80 -10.49 -10.76
N THR A 281 14.59 -11.79 -10.57
CA THR A 281 13.70 -12.63 -11.40
C THR A 281 12.24 -12.63 -10.94
N GLY A 282 11.91 -11.93 -9.86
CA GLY A 282 10.56 -11.88 -9.30
C GLY A 282 10.56 -11.32 -7.87
N PRO A 283 9.43 -11.34 -7.18
CA PRO A 283 8.10 -11.68 -7.70
C PRO A 283 7.60 -10.62 -8.71
N PRO A 284 6.68 -10.97 -9.62
CA PRO A 284 6.18 -10.03 -10.64
C PRO A 284 5.71 -8.70 -10.08
N THR A 285 5.00 -8.72 -8.94
CA THR A 285 4.49 -7.50 -8.30
C THR A 285 5.61 -6.52 -7.96
N ALA A 286 6.73 -6.98 -7.37
CA ALA A 286 7.85 -6.12 -7.03
C ALA A 286 8.55 -5.58 -8.30
N MET A 287 8.72 -6.44 -9.31
CA MET A 287 9.37 -6.02 -10.56
C MET A 287 8.53 -5.01 -11.34
N LEU A 288 7.21 -5.23 -11.43
CA LEU A 288 6.29 -4.29 -12.07
C LEU A 288 6.19 -2.97 -11.28
N PHE A 289 6.29 -3.04 -9.95
CA PHE A 289 6.33 -1.83 -9.13
C PHE A 289 7.61 -0.99 -9.39
N GLY A 290 8.74 -1.63 -9.68
CA GLY A 290 9.95 -0.92 -10.16
C GLY A 290 9.72 -0.15 -11.46
N LEU A 291 8.94 -0.70 -12.41
CA LEU A 291 8.54 0.03 -13.63
C LEU A 291 7.57 1.18 -13.30
N ASN A 292 6.69 0.98 -12.32
CA ASN A 292 5.83 2.05 -11.84
C ASN A 292 6.65 3.21 -11.24
N MET A 293 7.70 2.90 -10.49
CA MET A 293 8.62 3.93 -9.99
C MET A 293 9.35 4.65 -11.12
N LEU A 294 9.84 3.93 -12.12
CA LEU A 294 10.46 4.51 -13.30
C LEU A 294 9.54 5.51 -14.04
N LEU A 295 8.22 5.21 -14.08
CA LEU A 295 7.23 6.09 -14.69
C LEU A 295 6.99 7.38 -13.89
N HIS A 296 7.06 7.32 -12.58
CA HIS A 296 6.53 8.37 -11.70
C HIS A 296 7.57 9.03 -10.79
N SER A 297 8.83 8.58 -10.82
CA SER A 297 9.88 9.13 -9.96
C SER A 297 11.22 9.12 -10.66
N PRO A 298 11.99 10.22 -10.60
CA PRO A 298 13.32 10.27 -11.23
C PRO A 298 14.35 9.41 -10.49
N LEU A 299 14.12 9.08 -9.20
CA LEU A 299 15.05 8.34 -8.36
C LEU A 299 14.49 7.01 -7.87
N GLY A 300 13.18 6.81 -8.01
CA GLY A 300 12.49 5.65 -7.43
C GLY A 300 12.88 4.32 -8.09
N ASP A 301 13.07 3.30 -7.25
CA ASP A 301 13.35 1.91 -7.66
C ASP A 301 12.90 0.94 -6.57
N VAL A 302 13.01 -0.35 -6.81
CA VAL A 302 12.83 -1.43 -5.85
C VAL A 302 14.17 -2.06 -5.50
N PHE A 303 14.37 -2.32 -4.21
CA PHE A 303 15.65 -2.79 -3.68
C PHE A 303 15.52 -4.20 -3.11
N THR A 304 16.58 -5.00 -3.32
CA THR A 304 16.59 -6.41 -2.92
C THR A 304 16.80 -6.57 -1.41
N MET A 305 16.53 -7.76 -0.89
CA MET A 305 16.86 -8.07 0.50
C MET A 305 18.36 -7.96 0.79
N LYS A 306 19.20 -8.23 -0.21
CA LYS A 306 20.66 -8.04 -0.11
C LYS A 306 21.01 -6.56 0.09
N ASP A 307 20.40 -5.65 -0.70
CA ASP A 307 20.59 -4.20 -0.54
C ASP A 307 20.19 -3.75 0.88
N TYR A 308 18.99 -4.11 1.34
CA TYR A 308 18.52 -3.75 2.68
C TYR A 308 19.44 -4.26 3.78
N ARG A 309 19.93 -5.50 3.69
CA ARG A 309 20.87 -6.05 4.67
C ARG A 309 22.19 -5.29 4.70
N GLU A 310 22.71 -4.89 3.54
CA GLU A 310 23.92 -4.09 3.41
C GLU A 310 23.73 -2.72 4.08
N TRP A 311 22.67 -2.01 3.74
CA TRP A 311 22.37 -0.67 4.27
C TRP A 311 22.13 -0.67 5.77
N LEU A 312 21.35 -1.63 6.26
CA LEU A 312 21.06 -1.78 7.68
C LEU A 312 22.33 -2.10 8.48
N LYS A 313 23.19 -3.01 7.99
CA LYS A 313 24.48 -3.30 8.63
C LYS A 313 25.39 -2.10 8.59
N GLY A 314 25.48 -1.40 7.47
CA GLY A 314 26.26 -0.17 7.32
C GLY A 314 25.83 0.95 8.28
N ALA A 315 24.54 1.04 8.60
CA ALA A 315 24.01 1.97 9.60
C ALA A 315 24.26 1.55 11.06
N GLY A 316 24.63 0.27 11.32
CA GLY A 316 24.91 -0.25 12.67
C GLY A 316 23.88 -1.23 13.23
N PHE A 317 22.78 -1.52 12.49
CA PHE A 317 21.79 -2.51 12.92
C PHE A 317 22.41 -3.93 12.97
N ARG A 318 22.04 -4.71 14.01
CA ARG A 318 22.65 -6.01 14.27
C ARG A 318 21.71 -7.18 13.99
N ALA A 319 20.50 -7.19 14.58
CA ALA A 319 19.55 -8.29 14.45
C ALA A 319 18.55 -7.98 13.31
N ILE A 320 18.86 -8.43 12.09
CA ILE A 320 17.99 -8.24 10.93
C ILE A 320 17.16 -9.50 10.71
N LYS A 321 15.84 -9.38 10.85
CA LYS A 321 14.86 -10.47 10.68
C LYS A 321 13.82 -10.11 9.63
N THR A 322 13.15 -11.10 9.08
CA THR A 322 12.01 -10.90 8.18
C THR A 322 10.76 -11.58 8.71
N ILE A 323 9.61 -10.94 8.52
CA ILE A 323 8.29 -11.52 8.77
C ILE A 323 7.66 -11.81 7.41
N ARG A 324 7.38 -13.08 7.12
CA ARG A 324 6.58 -13.48 5.96
C ARG A 324 5.12 -13.58 6.37
N THR A 325 4.26 -12.87 5.67
CA THR A 325 2.83 -12.84 5.94
C THR A 325 2.06 -12.64 4.63
N PRO A 326 0.89 -13.28 4.46
CA PRO A 326 0.03 -13.00 3.31
C PRO A 326 -0.63 -11.60 3.36
N MET A 327 -0.45 -10.87 4.47
CA MET A 327 -0.98 -9.51 4.65
C MET A 327 -0.07 -8.42 4.09
N ALA A 328 1.11 -8.76 3.59
CA ALA A 328 2.06 -7.82 2.99
C ALA A 328 2.51 -8.30 1.61
N VAL A 329 2.77 -7.35 0.71
CA VAL A 329 3.20 -7.63 -0.67
C VAL A 329 4.58 -8.28 -0.76
N SER A 330 5.40 -8.09 0.27
CA SER A 330 6.75 -8.65 0.42
C SER A 330 7.03 -8.93 1.90
N PRO A 331 8.05 -9.71 2.24
CA PRO A 331 8.44 -9.90 3.63
C PRO A 331 8.77 -8.57 4.31
N LEU A 332 8.18 -8.33 5.49
CA LEU A 332 8.52 -7.16 6.30
C LEU A 332 9.92 -7.34 6.91
N ILE A 333 10.67 -6.26 7.01
CA ILE A 333 12.04 -6.27 7.55
C ILE A 333 12.02 -5.63 8.93
N LEU A 334 12.56 -6.34 9.90
CA LEU A 334 12.81 -5.84 11.26
C LEU A 334 14.31 -5.77 11.50
N ALA A 335 14.80 -4.62 11.94
CA ALA A 335 16.19 -4.42 12.29
C ALA A 335 16.30 -3.78 13.68
N GLN A 336 17.13 -4.32 14.55
CA GLN A 336 17.29 -3.84 15.92
C GLN A 336 18.62 -3.08 16.06
N LYS A 337 18.57 -1.93 16.74
CA LYS A 337 19.74 -1.14 17.16
C LYS A 337 20.54 -1.83 18.25
#